data_6d688df38ac8091c0e4a8be78b29374b
#
_entry.id   6d688df38ac8091c0e4a8be78b29374b
#
_cell.length_a   1.000
_cell.length_b   1.000
_cell.length_c   1.000
_cell.angle_alpha   90.00
_cell.angle_beta   90.00
_cell.angle_gamma   90.00
#
_symmetry.space_group_name_H-M   'P 1'
#
loop_
_entity.id
_entity.type
_entity.pdbx_description
1 polymer ?
#
loop_
_entity_poly.entity_id
_entity_poly.type
_entity_poly.pdbx_seq_one_letter_code
_entity_poly.pdbx_strand_id
1 'polypeptide(L)'
;MKKIELLEIRQVNDALAEMVALFRVELRSYKGIASKPNAEDGREEMKEYLLAGFPVFAATVHGEYAGYVVCRIESEVVWVESIFVREEYRRQGVAAALHGKAEEIAASYGNDTVYNYVHPNNHRM
;
A
#
# COMPACT_ATOMS: atom_id res chain seq x y z
N MET A 1 1.92 7.83 -23.04
CA MET A 1 2.57 7.11 -21.92
C MET A 1 2.06 7.67 -20.61
N LYS A 2 1.63 6.78 -19.71
CA LYS A 2 1.13 7.22 -18.41
C LYS A 2 2.29 7.51 -17.48
N LYS A 3 2.21 8.62 -16.79
CA LYS A 3 3.23 9.01 -15.82
C LYS A 3 2.79 8.60 -14.42
N ILE A 4 3.59 7.78 -13.77
CA ILE A 4 3.36 7.36 -12.40
C ILE A 4 4.27 8.18 -11.50
N GLU A 5 3.69 8.86 -10.52
CA GLU A 5 4.45 9.61 -9.54
C GLU A 5 4.26 8.99 -8.16
N LEU A 6 5.30 9.03 -7.34
CA LEU A 6 5.25 8.52 -5.97
C LEU A 6 5.36 9.69 -5.01
N LEU A 7 4.46 9.72 -4.04
CA LEU A 7 4.39 10.78 -3.04
C LEU A 7 4.60 10.19 -1.65
N GLU A 8 5.49 10.77 -0.88
CA GLU A 8 5.62 10.38 0.52
C GLU A 8 4.42 10.91 1.29
N ILE A 9 3.81 10.04 2.08
CA ILE A 9 2.61 10.39 2.84
C ILE A 9 2.98 10.61 4.29
N ARG A 10 2.60 11.76 4.84
CA ARG A 10 2.84 12.11 6.23
C ARG A 10 1.55 12.32 7.01
N GLN A 11 0.44 12.50 6.30
CA GLN A 11 -0.87 12.66 6.90
C GLN A 11 -1.90 11.91 6.07
N VAL A 12 -2.91 11.38 6.75
CA VAL A 12 -4.00 10.69 6.05
C VAL A 12 -4.86 11.72 5.32
N ASN A 13 -5.26 11.38 4.10
CA ASN A 13 -6.26 12.15 3.37
C ASN A 13 -7.41 11.21 2.96
N ASP A 14 -8.46 11.80 2.40
CA ASP A 14 -9.66 11.02 2.05
C ASP A 14 -9.38 9.95 1.01
N ALA A 15 -8.51 10.22 0.05
CA ALA A 15 -8.18 9.24 -0.99
C ALA A 15 -7.48 8.02 -0.40
N LEU A 16 -6.55 8.23 0.53
CA LEU A 16 -5.88 7.13 1.21
C LEU A 16 -6.85 6.34 2.08
N ALA A 17 -7.70 7.02 2.83
CA ALA A 17 -8.70 6.36 3.66
C ALA A 17 -9.60 5.47 2.81
N GLU A 18 -10.01 5.96 1.65
CA GLU A 18 -10.84 5.20 0.72
C GLU A 18 -10.11 3.98 0.19
N MET A 19 -8.84 4.14 -0.21
CA MET A 19 -8.07 3.01 -0.73
C MET A 19 -7.86 1.91 0.30
N VAL A 20 -7.58 2.29 1.54
CA VAL A 20 -7.45 1.29 2.61
C VAL A 20 -8.78 0.58 2.84
N ALA A 21 -9.89 1.34 2.82
CA ALA A 21 -11.22 0.76 2.98
C ALA A 21 -11.53 -0.24 1.87
N LEU A 22 -11.17 0.09 0.62
CA LEU A 22 -11.36 -0.80 -0.51
C LEU A 22 -10.53 -2.08 -0.37
N PHE A 23 -9.30 -1.95 0.09
CA PHE A 23 -8.45 -3.11 0.31
C PHE A 23 -9.02 -4.03 1.37
N ARG A 24 -9.56 -3.46 2.46
CA ARG A 24 -10.18 -4.26 3.52
C ARG A 24 -11.38 -5.05 2.99
N VAL A 25 -12.18 -4.45 2.11
CA VAL A 25 -13.29 -5.16 1.44
C VAL A 25 -12.76 -6.31 0.60
N GLU A 26 -11.71 -6.07 -0.14
CA GLU A 26 -11.10 -7.08 -1.01
C GLU A 26 -10.58 -8.27 -0.18
N LEU A 27 -9.89 -7.99 0.92
CA LEU A 27 -9.38 -9.04 1.80
C LEU A 27 -10.50 -9.86 2.43
N ARG A 28 -11.60 -9.22 2.82
CA ARG A 28 -12.75 -9.94 3.36
C ARG A 28 -13.40 -10.82 2.30
N SER A 29 -13.43 -10.34 1.05
CA SER A 29 -14.05 -11.14 -0.02
C SER A 29 -13.28 -12.44 -0.27
N TYR A 30 -11.99 -12.47 -0.03
CA TYR A 30 -11.22 -13.72 -0.13
C TYR A 30 -11.64 -14.74 0.91
N LYS A 31 -12.27 -14.30 2.01
CA LYS A 31 -12.81 -15.16 3.04
C LYS A 31 -14.28 -15.49 2.80
N GLY A 32 -14.84 -15.04 1.68
CA GLY A 32 -16.25 -15.22 1.38
C GLY A 32 -17.17 -14.25 2.11
N ILE A 33 -16.63 -13.17 2.66
CA ILE A 33 -17.40 -12.18 3.40
C ILE A 33 -17.66 -10.96 2.54
N ALA A 34 -18.93 -10.70 2.25
CA ALA A 34 -19.33 -9.49 1.55
C ALA A 34 -19.36 -8.33 2.54
N SER A 35 -18.81 -7.20 2.14
CA SER A 35 -18.81 -6.01 3.00
C SER A 35 -18.75 -4.76 2.13
N LYS A 36 -18.99 -3.61 2.76
CA LYS A 36 -18.92 -2.32 2.09
C LYS A 36 -17.72 -1.55 2.61
N PRO A 37 -17.11 -0.69 1.76
CA PRO A 37 -15.99 0.12 2.22
C PRO A 37 -16.42 1.04 3.36
N ASN A 38 -15.59 1.12 4.39
CA ASN A 38 -15.79 2.02 5.51
C ASN A 38 -14.56 2.93 5.60
N ALA A 39 -14.72 4.17 5.13
CA ALA A 39 -13.62 5.13 5.05
C ALA A 39 -13.05 5.46 6.43
N GLU A 40 -13.88 5.43 7.48
CA GLU A 40 -13.42 5.71 8.83
C GLU A 40 -12.45 4.63 9.31
N ASP A 41 -12.77 3.36 9.06
CA ASP A 41 -11.86 2.26 9.38
C ASP A 41 -10.56 2.38 8.59
N GLY A 42 -10.66 2.76 7.32
CA GLY A 42 -9.48 2.97 6.49
C GLY A 42 -8.60 4.09 7.02
N ARG A 43 -9.23 5.18 7.45
CA ARG A 43 -8.52 6.32 8.02
C ARG A 43 -7.78 5.92 9.30
N GLU A 44 -8.44 5.18 10.17
CA GLU A 44 -7.84 4.74 11.42
C GLU A 44 -6.66 3.81 11.19
N GLU A 45 -6.79 2.88 10.25
CA GLU A 45 -5.68 1.97 9.93
C GLU A 45 -4.47 2.75 9.41
N MET A 46 -4.68 3.68 8.49
CA MET A 46 -3.57 4.47 7.93
C MET A 46 -2.93 5.35 9.00
N LYS A 47 -3.74 5.92 9.91
CA LYS A 47 -3.21 6.70 11.03
C LYS A 47 -2.28 5.86 11.90
N GLU A 48 -2.67 4.61 12.17
CA GLU A 48 -1.85 3.71 12.97
C GLU A 48 -0.50 3.46 12.32
N TYR A 49 -0.46 3.26 11.00
CA TYR A 49 0.80 3.09 10.28
C TYR A 49 1.70 4.32 10.42
N LEU A 50 1.13 5.50 10.23
CA LEU A 50 1.90 6.74 10.31
C LEU A 50 2.39 7.01 11.73
N LEU A 51 1.56 6.74 12.74
CA LEU A 51 1.96 6.89 14.15
C LEU A 51 3.06 5.91 14.54
N ALA A 52 3.06 4.72 13.93
CA ALA A 52 4.11 3.74 14.16
C ALA A 52 5.42 4.10 13.44
N GLY A 53 5.42 5.16 12.63
CA GLY A 53 6.61 5.59 11.91
C GLY A 53 6.89 4.80 10.65
N PHE A 54 5.90 4.06 10.15
CA PHE A 54 6.08 3.27 8.92
C PHE A 54 6.14 4.20 7.72
N PRO A 55 7.13 4.05 6.83
CA PRO A 55 7.14 4.79 5.57
C PRO A 55 5.93 4.43 4.72
N VAL A 56 5.22 5.45 4.24
CA VAL A 56 4.04 5.27 3.39
C VAL A 56 4.23 6.11 2.14
N PHE A 57 4.00 5.49 0.98
CA PHE A 57 4.06 6.19 -0.30
C PHE A 57 2.79 5.90 -1.08
N ALA A 58 2.27 6.92 -1.73
CA ALA A 58 1.13 6.77 -2.62
C ALA A 58 1.61 6.95 -4.06
N ALA A 59 1.00 6.20 -4.96
CA ALA A 59 1.24 6.35 -6.39
C ALA A 59 0.08 7.14 -6.99
N THR A 60 0.41 8.10 -7.87
CA THR A 60 -0.60 8.81 -8.64
C THR A 60 -0.36 8.58 -10.13
N VAL A 61 -1.45 8.58 -10.89
CA VAL A 61 -1.42 8.53 -12.35
C VAL A 61 -2.22 9.73 -12.82
N HIS A 62 -1.58 10.63 -13.57
CA HIS A 62 -2.20 11.88 -13.99
C HIS A 62 -2.82 12.66 -12.82
N GLY A 63 -2.12 12.65 -11.67
CA GLY A 63 -2.57 13.38 -10.49
C GLY A 63 -3.64 12.68 -9.65
N GLU A 64 -4.12 11.52 -10.09
CA GLU A 64 -5.15 10.77 -9.38
C GLU A 64 -4.50 9.66 -8.55
N TYR A 65 -4.96 9.47 -7.32
CA TYR A 65 -4.43 8.42 -6.47
C TYR A 65 -4.79 7.04 -7.03
N ALA A 66 -3.76 6.24 -7.31
CA ALA A 66 -3.90 4.93 -7.95
C ALA A 66 -3.59 3.78 -7.00
N GLY A 67 -2.78 4.01 -5.97
CA GLY A 67 -2.41 2.96 -5.04
C GLY A 67 -1.51 3.49 -3.93
N TYR A 68 -1.11 2.59 -3.02
CA TYR A 68 -0.20 2.94 -1.93
C TYR A 68 0.64 1.74 -1.51
N VAL A 69 1.72 2.01 -0.83
CA VAL A 69 2.52 0.99 -0.15
C VAL A 69 2.86 1.49 1.24
N VAL A 70 2.77 0.59 2.22
CA VAL A 70 3.21 0.81 3.59
C VAL A 70 4.35 -0.14 3.86
N CYS A 71 5.49 0.40 4.31
CA CYS A 71 6.65 -0.40 4.63
C CYS A 71 6.85 -0.44 6.13
N ARG A 72 7.26 -1.60 6.64
CA ARG A 72 7.62 -1.78 8.04
C ARG A 72 9.10 -2.12 8.09
N ILE A 73 9.84 -1.41 8.91
CA ILE A 73 11.28 -1.61 9.02
C ILE A 73 11.58 -2.15 10.41
N GLU A 74 12.19 -3.34 10.47
CA GLU A 74 12.61 -3.96 11.71
C GLU A 74 14.03 -4.45 11.56
N SER A 75 14.92 -3.98 12.45
CA SER A 75 16.33 -4.38 12.42
C SER A 75 16.94 -4.21 11.03
N GLU A 76 16.65 -3.09 10.39
CA GLU A 76 17.12 -2.73 9.04
C GLU A 76 16.61 -3.65 7.94
N VAL A 77 15.61 -4.49 8.23
CA VAL A 77 14.94 -5.32 7.24
C VAL A 77 13.63 -4.65 6.87
N VAL A 78 13.35 -4.59 5.58
CA VAL A 78 12.15 -3.91 5.07
C VAL A 78 11.08 -4.93 4.68
N TRP A 79 9.89 -4.74 5.23
CA TRP A 79 8.71 -5.53 4.91
C TRP A 79 7.70 -4.64 4.19
N VAL A 80 7.06 -5.18 3.17
CA VAL A 80 5.87 -4.55 2.61
C VAL A 80 4.71 -4.98 3.51
N GLU A 81 4.26 -4.06 4.35
CA GLU A 81 3.20 -4.32 5.32
C GLU A 81 1.82 -4.33 4.65
N SER A 82 1.62 -3.40 3.71
CA SER A 82 0.37 -3.29 2.98
C SER A 82 0.66 -2.65 1.62
N ILE A 83 0.06 -3.20 0.57
CA ILE A 83 0.18 -2.63 -0.77
C ILE A 83 -1.15 -2.82 -1.48
N PHE A 84 -1.62 -1.79 -2.14
CA PHE A 84 -2.89 -1.81 -2.83
C PHE A 84 -2.84 -0.96 -4.08
N VAL A 85 -3.48 -1.43 -5.14
CA VAL A 85 -3.67 -0.67 -6.39
C VAL A 85 -5.16 -0.72 -6.70
N ARG A 86 -5.74 0.45 -6.99
CA ARG A 86 -7.15 0.52 -7.40
C ARG A 86 -7.35 -0.33 -8.65
N GLU A 87 -8.48 -0.99 -8.74
CA GLU A 87 -8.77 -1.91 -9.82
C GLU A 87 -8.58 -1.28 -11.20
N GLU A 88 -9.03 -0.04 -11.37
CA GLU A 88 -8.94 0.65 -12.66
C GLU A 88 -7.52 1.03 -13.08
N TYR A 89 -6.56 0.92 -12.15
CA TYR A 89 -5.15 1.21 -12.45
C TYR A 89 -4.25 -0.02 -12.45
N ARG A 90 -4.84 -1.21 -12.33
CA ARG A 90 -4.05 -2.45 -12.34
C ARG A 90 -3.51 -2.73 -13.74
N ARG A 91 -2.40 -3.49 -13.79
CA ARG A 91 -1.71 -3.85 -15.04
C ARG A 91 -1.11 -2.66 -15.77
N GLN A 92 -0.79 -1.59 -15.04
CA GLN A 92 -0.22 -0.38 -15.64
C GLN A 92 1.12 -0.02 -15.01
N GLY A 93 1.72 -0.94 -14.25
CA GLY A 93 3.02 -0.72 -13.63
C GLY A 93 2.98 -0.02 -12.28
N VAL A 94 1.80 0.24 -11.73
CA VAL A 94 1.68 0.94 -10.44
C VAL A 94 2.25 0.08 -9.31
N ALA A 95 1.89 -1.20 -9.26
CA ALA A 95 2.41 -2.09 -8.22
C ALA A 95 3.92 -2.21 -8.31
N ALA A 96 4.46 -2.31 -9.53
CA ALA A 96 5.91 -2.38 -9.73
C ALA A 96 6.61 -1.11 -9.23
N ALA A 97 6.01 0.07 -9.47
CA ALA A 97 6.56 1.33 -8.99
C ALA A 97 6.57 1.38 -7.46
N LEU A 98 5.49 0.91 -6.81
CA LEU A 98 5.40 0.89 -5.36
C LEU A 98 6.39 -0.10 -4.75
N HIS A 99 6.53 -1.28 -5.33
CA HIS A 99 7.54 -2.25 -4.90
C HIS A 99 8.95 -1.70 -5.10
N GLY A 100 9.18 -1.00 -6.21
CA GLY A 100 10.47 -0.36 -6.48
C GLY A 100 10.84 0.63 -5.37
N LYS A 101 9.86 1.32 -4.80
CA LYS A 101 10.11 2.22 -3.69
C LYS A 101 10.54 1.45 -2.44
N ALA A 102 9.89 0.34 -2.15
CA ALA A 102 10.28 -0.50 -1.02
C ALA A 102 11.70 -1.05 -1.21
N GLU A 103 12.05 -1.44 -2.44
CA GLU A 103 13.39 -1.91 -2.77
C GLU A 103 14.43 -0.80 -2.59
N GLU A 104 14.08 0.43 -2.96
CA GLU A 104 14.94 1.59 -2.78
C GLU A 104 15.22 1.84 -1.29
N ILE A 105 14.17 1.72 -0.46
CA ILE A 105 14.33 1.86 0.99
C ILE A 105 15.24 0.75 1.53
N ALA A 106 15.03 -0.50 1.10
CA ALA A 106 15.87 -1.61 1.53
C ALA A 106 17.33 -1.39 1.13
N ALA A 107 17.56 -0.88 -0.08
CA ALA A 107 18.92 -0.60 -0.55
C ALA A 107 19.61 0.44 0.33
N SER A 108 18.87 1.40 0.87
CA SER A 108 19.41 2.42 1.76
C SER A 108 19.95 1.82 3.06
N TYR A 109 19.50 0.61 3.42
CA TYR A 109 20.01 -0.14 4.58
C TYR A 109 21.03 -1.20 4.17
N GLY A 110 21.45 -1.21 2.90
CA GLY A 110 22.39 -2.19 2.41
C GLY A 110 21.79 -3.55 2.07
N ASN A 111 20.47 -3.61 1.95
CA ASN A 111 19.76 -4.87 1.64
C ASN A 111 19.35 -4.93 0.19
N ASP A 112 19.41 -6.12 -0.40
CA ASP A 112 18.93 -6.36 -1.76
C ASP A 112 17.59 -7.11 -1.76
N THR A 113 17.00 -7.30 -0.59
CA THR A 113 15.79 -8.11 -0.42
C THR A 113 14.73 -7.32 0.33
N VAL A 114 13.51 -7.42 -0.16
CA VAL A 114 12.31 -6.90 0.49
C VAL A 114 11.39 -8.08 0.78
N TYR A 115 10.87 -8.14 2.00
CA TYR A 115 9.95 -9.20 2.39
C TYR A 115 8.53 -8.69 2.27
N ASN A 116 7.62 -9.57 1.87
CA ASN A 116 6.21 -9.24 1.75
C ASN A 116 5.43 -9.89 2.87
N TYR A 117 4.56 -9.12 3.53
CA TYR A 117 3.59 -9.68 4.44
C TYR A 117 2.46 -10.26 3.60
N VAL A 118 2.20 -11.56 3.76
CA VAL A 118 1.16 -12.26 3.00
C VAL A 118 -0.02 -12.52 3.93
N HIS A 119 -1.18 -11.98 3.56
CA HIS A 119 -2.40 -12.25 4.32
C HIS A 119 -2.79 -13.72 4.15
N PRO A 120 -3.12 -14.44 5.24
CA PRO A 120 -3.36 -15.88 5.16
C PRO A 120 -4.45 -16.28 4.17
N ASN A 121 -5.39 -15.41 3.87
CA ASN A 121 -6.50 -15.72 2.98
C ASN A 121 -6.35 -15.13 1.58
N ASN A 122 -5.19 -14.59 1.27
CA ASN A 122 -4.90 -14.05 -0.05
C ASN A 122 -4.09 -15.07 -0.83
N HIS A 123 -4.77 -15.80 -1.70
CA HIS A 123 -4.13 -16.85 -2.50
C HIS A 123 -3.79 -16.42 -3.92
N ARG A 124 -3.88 -15.14 -4.22
CA ARG A 124 -3.64 -14.62 -5.57
C ARG A 124 -2.28 -13.96 -5.71
N MET A 125 -1.33 -14.54 -5.14
CA MET A 125 0.03 -14.02 -5.19
C MET A 125 0.72 -14.44 -6.48
#